data_72a24502bd69ca79f422aca1daf8a95c
#
_entry.id   72a24502bd69ca79f422aca1daf8a95c
#
_cell.length_a   1.000
_cell.length_b   1.000
_cell.length_c   1.000
_cell.angle_alpha   90.00
_cell.angle_beta   90.00
_cell.angle_gamma   90.00
#
_symmetry.space_group_name_H-M   'P 1'
#
loop_
_entity.id
_entity.type
_entity.pdbx_description
1 polymer ?
#
loop_
_entity_poly.entity_id
_entity_poly.type
_entity_poly.pdbx_seq_one_letter_code
_entity_poly.pdbx_strand_id
1 'polypeptide(L)'
;MKSVFIAAFVGISSPDLIKCLASVTHEEGGKWLVSKVHYLDAHISAVIKIEVPTSRKKAVQDYFSSQDDLIVTFSDALETIVEHQHTRLKVDAEDRAGIVNDISNILQKESVELIDMDSHRIGVPANGSSVFTATLSLKLPISANINDLAAEIEALSEDMVVTVI
;
A
#
# COMPACT_ATOMS: atom_id res chain seq x y z
N MET A 1 26.08 -6.93 15.01
CA MET A 1 25.05 -7.66 14.24
C MET A 1 23.83 -6.74 14.09
N LYS A 2 23.23 -6.71 12.91
CA LYS A 2 22.02 -5.91 12.61
C LYS A 2 20.81 -6.81 12.48
N SER A 3 19.66 -6.31 12.85
CA SER A 3 18.37 -6.97 12.73
C SER A 3 17.47 -6.13 11.82
N VAL A 4 16.72 -6.80 10.95
CA VAL A 4 15.73 -6.15 10.07
C VAL A 4 14.35 -6.71 10.39
N PHE A 5 13.39 -5.83 10.60
CA PHE A 5 12.02 -6.20 10.91
C PHE A 5 11.01 -5.24 10.26
N ILE A 6 9.78 -5.65 10.21
CA ILE A 6 8.64 -4.83 9.78
C ILE A 6 7.90 -4.34 11.02
N ALA A 7 7.64 -3.04 11.07
CA ALA A 7 6.67 -2.43 11.97
C ALA A 7 5.45 -2.01 11.15
N ALA A 8 4.27 -2.44 11.56
CA ALA A 8 3.00 -2.02 10.95
C ALA A 8 2.12 -1.42 12.03
N PHE A 9 1.49 -0.29 11.73
CA PHE A 9 0.59 0.35 12.69
C PHE A 9 -0.57 1.06 12.00
N VAL A 10 -1.64 1.22 12.78
CA VAL A 10 -2.82 2.01 12.42
C VAL A 10 -3.35 2.71 13.67
N GLY A 11 -3.84 3.93 13.52
CA GLY A 11 -4.43 4.68 14.62
C GLY A 11 -4.74 6.12 14.28
N ILE A 12 -4.92 6.94 15.32
CA ILE A 12 -5.15 8.37 15.16
C ILE A 12 -3.81 9.09 15.00
N SER A 13 -3.74 9.93 13.96
CA SER A 13 -2.54 10.69 13.68
C SER A 13 -2.35 11.87 14.64
N SER A 14 -1.11 12.11 15.03
CA SER A 14 -0.67 13.36 15.63
C SER A 14 0.39 14.03 14.76
N PRO A 15 0.54 15.38 14.82
CA PRO A 15 1.46 16.10 13.93
C PRO A 15 2.91 15.65 13.99
N ASP A 16 3.36 15.18 15.16
CA ASP A 16 4.77 14.83 15.40
C ASP A 16 5.03 13.31 15.36
N LEU A 17 4.01 12.49 15.14
CA LEU A 17 4.11 11.03 15.27
C LEU A 17 5.25 10.44 14.43
N ILE A 18 5.25 10.70 13.14
CA ILE A 18 6.27 10.15 12.22
C ILE A 18 7.67 10.64 12.59
N LYS A 19 7.80 11.93 12.95
CA LYS A 19 9.07 12.50 13.42
C LYS A 19 9.57 11.79 14.66
N CYS A 20 8.71 11.56 15.65
CA CYS A 20 9.09 10.91 16.90
C CYS A 20 9.53 9.46 16.67
N LEU A 21 8.78 8.69 15.87
CA LEU A 21 9.12 7.30 15.53
C LEU A 21 10.45 7.21 14.76
N ALA A 22 10.68 8.13 13.81
CA ALA A 22 11.92 8.19 13.06
C ALA A 22 13.11 8.61 13.93
N SER A 23 12.94 9.60 14.83
CA SER A 23 13.98 10.06 15.75
C SER A 23 14.46 8.95 16.68
N VAL A 24 13.53 8.24 17.32
CA VAL A 24 13.87 7.11 18.20
C VAL A 24 14.60 6.01 17.44
N THR A 25 14.15 5.68 16.25
CA THR A 25 14.86 4.69 15.41
C THR A 25 16.30 5.14 15.14
N HIS A 26 16.51 6.42 14.82
CA HIS A 26 17.83 6.98 14.57
C HIS A 26 18.71 7.01 15.83
N GLU A 27 18.16 7.44 16.97
CA GLU A 27 18.87 7.49 18.26
C GLU A 27 19.34 6.11 18.72
N GLU A 28 18.57 5.07 18.41
CA GLU A 28 18.95 3.67 18.68
C GLU A 28 19.88 3.07 17.59
N GLY A 29 20.43 3.92 16.71
CA GLY A 29 21.38 3.53 15.67
C GLY A 29 20.74 2.78 14.50
N GLY A 30 19.44 2.90 14.33
CA GLY A 30 18.69 2.29 13.25
C GLY A 30 18.40 3.24 12.09
N LYS A 31 17.75 2.70 11.07
CA LYS A 31 17.22 3.45 9.92
C LYS A 31 16.02 2.75 9.30
N TRP A 32 15.18 3.50 8.67
CA TRP A 32 14.10 2.99 7.84
C TRP A 32 14.63 2.67 6.44
N LEU A 33 14.49 1.43 6.03
CA LEU A 33 14.91 0.96 4.70
C LEU A 33 13.84 1.24 3.65
N VAL A 34 12.58 0.97 4.02
CA VAL A 34 11.39 1.22 3.21
C VAL A 34 10.30 1.69 4.15
N SER A 35 9.53 2.69 3.74
CA SER A 35 8.37 3.13 4.48
C SER A 35 7.21 3.45 3.53
N LYS A 36 6.03 2.95 3.89
CA LYS A 36 4.75 3.33 3.30
C LYS A 36 3.89 3.91 4.40
N VAL A 37 3.49 5.15 4.25
CA VAL A 37 2.70 5.90 5.22
C VAL A 37 1.51 6.50 4.50
N HIS A 38 0.31 6.24 4.99
CA HIS A 38 -0.94 6.70 4.41
C HIS A 38 -1.80 7.40 5.45
N TYR A 39 -2.48 8.45 5.02
CA TYR A 39 -3.45 9.19 5.83
C TYR A 39 -4.82 9.07 5.20
N LEU A 40 -5.83 8.80 6.03
CA LEU A 40 -7.23 8.83 5.66
C LEU A 40 -8.01 9.52 6.78
N ASP A 41 -8.54 10.70 6.49
CA ASP A 41 -9.15 11.58 7.49
C ASP A 41 -8.19 11.85 8.67
N ALA A 42 -8.59 11.55 9.89
CA ALA A 42 -7.75 11.66 11.08
C ALA A 42 -6.87 10.44 11.34
N HIS A 43 -6.95 9.41 10.50
CA HIS A 43 -6.24 8.16 10.70
C HIS A 43 -4.93 8.13 9.92
N ILE A 44 -3.97 7.43 10.50
CA ILE A 44 -2.70 7.07 9.86
C ILE A 44 -2.56 5.55 9.84
N SER A 45 -2.01 5.03 8.76
CA SER A 45 -1.50 3.66 8.71
C SER A 45 -0.11 3.65 8.11
N ALA A 46 0.75 2.75 8.57
CA ALA A 46 2.08 2.61 8.02
C ALA A 46 2.59 1.18 8.06
N VAL A 47 3.45 0.86 7.09
CA VAL A 47 4.27 -0.35 7.07
C VAL A 47 5.71 0.09 6.81
N ILE A 48 6.60 -0.18 7.76
CA ILE A 48 7.97 0.32 7.74
C ILE A 48 8.93 -0.84 7.94
N LYS A 49 9.89 -0.99 7.01
CA LYS A 49 11.02 -1.92 7.14
C LYS A 49 12.17 -1.22 7.83
N ILE A 50 12.54 -1.69 9.01
CA ILE A 50 13.50 -1.05 9.91
C ILE A 50 14.73 -1.93 10.07
N GLU A 51 15.90 -1.35 9.89
CA GLU A 51 17.19 -1.94 10.25
C GLU A 51 17.71 -1.28 11.53
N VAL A 52 18.15 -2.05 12.51
CA VAL A 52 18.67 -1.56 13.78
C VAL A 52 19.70 -2.56 14.36
N PRO A 53 20.66 -2.13 15.20
CA PRO A 53 21.48 -3.08 15.95
C PRO A 53 20.62 -4.07 16.74
N THR A 54 20.94 -5.35 16.69
CA THR A 54 20.12 -6.42 17.30
C THR A 54 19.82 -6.15 18.77
N SER A 55 20.80 -5.61 19.51
CA SER A 55 20.65 -5.24 20.92
C SER A 55 19.67 -4.09 21.16
N ARG A 56 19.31 -3.32 20.14
CA ARG A 56 18.43 -2.14 20.22
C ARG A 56 17.04 -2.38 19.64
N LYS A 57 16.83 -3.52 18.98
CA LYS A 57 15.53 -3.89 18.36
C LYS A 57 14.37 -3.72 19.34
N LYS A 58 14.53 -4.27 20.55
CA LYS A 58 13.49 -4.22 21.57
C LYS A 58 13.15 -2.78 22.00
N ALA A 59 14.15 -1.92 22.18
CA ALA A 59 13.93 -0.54 22.58
C ALA A 59 13.08 0.23 21.54
N VAL A 60 13.37 0.04 20.24
CA VAL A 60 12.57 0.63 19.16
C VAL A 60 11.15 0.07 19.16
N GLN A 61 10.98 -1.24 19.27
CA GLN A 61 9.66 -1.87 19.31
C GLN A 61 8.83 -1.41 20.51
N ASP A 62 9.44 -1.32 21.70
CA ASP A 62 8.78 -0.85 22.94
C ASP A 62 8.30 0.59 22.79
N TYR A 63 9.11 1.47 22.15
CA TYR A 63 8.71 2.84 21.90
C TYR A 63 7.52 2.94 20.92
N PHE A 64 7.54 2.20 19.82
CA PHE A 64 6.41 2.15 18.88
C PHE A 64 5.13 1.67 19.60
N SER A 65 5.26 0.63 20.43
CA SER A 65 4.14 0.06 21.19
C SER A 65 3.62 0.97 22.30
N SER A 66 4.42 1.95 22.75
CA SER A 66 4.03 2.89 23.81
C SER A 66 3.15 4.04 23.32
N GLN A 67 2.88 4.13 22.01
CA GLN A 67 2.01 5.15 21.46
C GLN A 67 0.54 4.76 21.68
N ASP A 68 -0.14 5.43 22.59
CA ASP A 68 -1.48 5.07 23.07
C ASP A 68 -2.55 5.05 21.97
N ASP A 69 -2.39 5.92 20.95
CA ASP A 69 -3.35 6.05 19.86
C ASP A 69 -3.07 5.11 18.68
N LEU A 70 -2.08 4.22 18.78
CA LEU A 70 -1.68 3.29 17.75
C LEU A 70 -1.88 1.83 18.14
N ILE A 71 -2.37 1.05 17.19
CA ILE A 71 -2.26 -0.43 17.23
C ILE A 71 -1.03 -0.78 16.40
N VAL A 72 -0.02 -1.36 17.04
CA VAL A 72 1.27 -1.67 16.42
C VAL A 72 1.52 -3.17 16.44
N THR A 73 2.00 -3.69 15.33
CA THR A 73 2.44 -5.08 15.18
C THR A 73 3.83 -5.15 14.57
N PHE A 74 4.56 -6.22 14.87
CA PHE A 74 5.89 -6.46 14.34
C PHE A 74 5.97 -7.85 13.71
N SER A 75 6.75 -7.95 12.64
CA SER A 75 7.07 -9.22 11.99
C SER A 75 8.52 -9.22 11.50
N ASP A 76 9.08 -10.39 11.29
CA ASP A 76 10.38 -10.49 10.67
C ASP A 76 10.29 -10.11 9.18
N ALA A 77 11.34 -9.47 8.67
CA ALA A 77 11.42 -9.13 7.26
C ALA A 77 11.73 -10.40 6.44
N LEU A 78 10.83 -10.76 5.55
CA LEU A 78 11.04 -11.82 4.58
C LEU A 78 11.57 -11.21 3.28
N GLU A 79 12.68 -11.72 2.78
CA GLU A 79 13.19 -11.36 1.46
C GLU A 79 12.60 -12.32 0.42
N THR A 80 11.83 -11.80 -0.49
CA THR A 80 11.34 -12.54 -1.66
C THR A 80 12.17 -12.10 -2.86
N ILE A 81 13.10 -12.96 -3.29
CA ILE A 81 13.89 -12.75 -4.50
C ILE A 81 13.14 -13.42 -5.66
N VAL A 82 12.22 -12.69 -6.26
CA VAL A 82 11.61 -13.08 -7.54
C VAL A 82 11.68 -11.87 -8.46
N GLU A 83 12.20 -12.05 -9.66
CA GLU A 83 12.21 -10.99 -10.66
C GLU A 83 10.79 -10.72 -11.14
N HIS A 84 10.35 -9.49 -11.01
CA HIS A 84 9.02 -9.03 -11.41
C HIS A 84 9.12 -7.69 -12.14
N GLN A 85 8.15 -7.44 -13.00
CA GLN A 85 7.91 -6.11 -13.55
C GLN A 85 7.01 -5.33 -12.60
N HIS A 86 7.36 -4.07 -12.34
CA HIS A 86 6.51 -3.13 -11.62
C HIS A 86 5.86 -2.19 -12.63
N THR A 87 4.57 -2.01 -12.51
CA THR A 87 3.81 -1.11 -13.37
C THR A 87 2.66 -0.48 -12.60
N ARG A 88 2.07 0.53 -13.19
CA ARG A 88 0.90 1.21 -12.63
C ARG A 88 -0.19 1.32 -13.66
N LEU A 89 -1.43 1.11 -13.22
CA LEU A 89 -2.62 1.32 -14.01
C LEU A 89 -3.50 2.37 -13.32
N LYS A 90 -4.09 3.22 -14.12
CA LYS A 90 -5.22 4.06 -13.71
C LYS A 90 -6.49 3.47 -14.30
N VAL A 91 -7.52 3.30 -13.46
CA VAL A 91 -8.83 2.79 -13.84
C VAL A 91 -9.86 3.86 -13.53
N ASP A 92 -10.64 4.24 -14.52
CA ASP A 92 -11.78 5.15 -14.38
C ASP A 92 -13.05 4.44 -14.92
N ALA A 93 -14.15 4.44 -14.18
CA ALA A 93 -15.41 3.81 -14.59
C ALA A 93 -16.60 4.46 -13.87
N GLU A 94 -17.83 4.23 -14.36
CA GLU A 94 -19.02 4.49 -13.59
C GLU A 94 -19.03 3.63 -12.32
N ASP A 95 -19.37 4.25 -11.17
CA ASP A 95 -19.31 3.53 -9.89
C ASP A 95 -20.40 2.48 -9.82
N ARG A 96 -20.03 1.29 -9.42
CA ARG A 96 -20.93 0.17 -9.18
C ARG A 96 -20.42 -0.73 -8.05
N ALA A 97 -21.34 -1.47 -7.45
CA ALA A 97 -20.97 -2.47 -6.47
C ALA A 97 -20.12 -3.58 -7.11
N GLY A 98 -19.11 -4.03 -6.38
CA GLY A 98 -18.26 -5.15 -6.78
C GLY A 98 -17.11 -4.82 -7.74
N ILE A 99 -16.94 -3.58 -8.19
CA ILE A 99 -15.90 -3.20 -9.15
C ILE A 99 -14.49 -3.60 -8.68
N VAL A 100 -14.16 -3.38 -7.40
CA VAL A 100 -12.87 -3.78 -6.84
C VAL A 100 -12.69 -5.30 -6.81
N ASN A 101 -13.77 -6.03 -6.50
CA ASN A 101 -13.75 -7.49 -6.51
C ASN A 101 -13.51 -8.03 -7.92
N ASP A 102 -14.15 -7.46 -8.92
CA ASP A 102 -14.02 -7.89 -10.32
C ASP A 102 -12.60 -7.65 -10.83
N ILE A 103 -12.02 -6.48 -10.55
CA ILE A 103 -10.62 -6.17 -10.87
C ILE A 103 -9.70 -7.16 -10.15
N SER A 104 -9.92 -7.42 -8.86
CA SER A 104 -9.08 -8.33 -8.08
C SER A 104 -9.12 -9.77 -8.61
N ASN A 105 -10.27 -10.22 -9.12
CA ASN A 105 -10.40 -11.53 -9.74
C ASN A 105 -9.56 -11.66 -11.02
N ILE A 106 -9.51 -10.62 -11.85
CA ILE A 106 -8.64 -10.57 -13.04
C ILE A 106 -7.17 -10.61 -12.62
N LEU A 107 -6.76 -9.78 -11.66
CA LEU A 107 -5.37 -9.77 -11.17
C LEU A 107 -4.95 -11.16 -10.66
N GLN A 108 -5.82 -11.83 -9.90
CA GLN A 108 -5.57 -13.16 -9.39
C GLN A 108 -5.44 -14.20 -10.52
N LYS A 109 -6.34 -14.19 -11.51
CA LYS A 109 -6.32 -15.07 -12.66
C LYS A 109 -5.01 -14.94 -13.45
N GLU A 110 -4.55 -13.71 -13.66
CA GLU A 110 -3.32 -13.39 -14.39
C GLU A 110 -2.06 -13.50 -13.53
N SER A 111 -2.17 -13.97 -12.27
CA SER A 111 -1.06 -14.08 -11.32
C SER A 111 -0.33 -12.75 -11.08
N VAL A 112 -1.07 -11.66 -11.12
CA VAL A 112 -0.60 -10.29 -10.88
C VAL A 112 -0.83 -9.94 -9.41
N GLU A 113 0.22 -9.46 -8.76
CA GLU A 113 0.16 -9.05 -7.36
C GLU A 113 -0.15 -7.56 -7.25
N LEU A 114 -1.22 -7.23 -6.52
CA LEU A 114 -1.55 -5.85 -6.18
C LEU A 114 -0.67 -5.40 -5.00
N ILE A 115 0.20 -4.41 -5.25
CA ILE A 115 1.13 -3.86 -4.24
C ILE A 115 0.47 -2.71 -3.48
N ASP A 116 -0.25 -1.85 -4.21
CA ASP A 116 -0.87 -0.65 -3.68
C ASP A 116 -2.09 -0.27 -4.51
N MET A 117 -3.13 0.23 -3.84
CA MET A 117 -4.33 0.73 -4.48
C MET A 117 -4.80 2.00 -3.77
N ASP A 118 -4.90 3.06 -4.53
CA ASP A 118 -5.56 4.29 -4.11
C ASP A 118 -6.81 4.48 -4.96
N SER A 119 -7.98 4.50 -4.32
CA SER A 119 -9.26 4.59 -5.03
C SER A 119 -10.22 5.56 -4.37
N HIS A 120 -10.97 6.27 -5.20
CA HIS A 120 -11.96 7.24 -4.77
C HIS A 120 -13.28 7.05 -5.54
N ARG A 121 -14.37 7.41 -4.89
CA ARG A 121 -15.67 7.58 -5.53
C ARG A 121 -16.01 9.05 -5.53
N ILE A 122 -16.20 9.60 -6.72
CA ILE A 122 -16.44 11.03 -6.93
C ILE A 122 -17.87 11.20 -7.41
N GLY A 123 -18.71 11.87 -6.62
CA GLY A 123 -20.07 12.20 -7.02
C GLY A 123 -20.09 13.23 -8.16
N VAL A 124 -20.93 12.99 -9.14
CA VAL A 124 -21.18 13.93 -10.26
C VAL A 124 -22.45 14.71 -9.98
N PRO A 125 -22.37 16.00 -9.55
CA PRO A 125 -23.53 16.75 -9.09
C PRO A 125 -24.63 16.94 -10.16
N ALA A 126 -24.24 16.87 -11.43
CA ALA A 126 -25.16 17.15 -12.56
C ALA A 126 -26.23 16.06 -12.76
N ASN A 127 -25.97 14.81 -12.39
CA ASN A 127 -26.88 13.68 -12.66
C ASN A 127 -27.05 12.72 -11.48
N GLY A 128 -26.40 12.99 -10.34
CA GLY A 128 -26.48 12.14 -9.15
C GLY A 128 -25.74 10.79 -9.29
N SER A 129 -24.98 10.59 -10.36
CA SER A 129 -24.10 9.43 -10.52
C SER A 129 -22.79 9.62 -9.74
N SER A 130 -22.00 8.57 -9.64
CA SER A 130 -20.64 8.64 -9.13
C SER A 130 -19.67 7.92 -10.09
N VAL A 131 -18.44 8.41 -10.09
CA VAL A 131 -17.33 7.82 -10.83
C VAL A 131 -16.38 7.15 -9.85
N PHE A 132 -16.02 5.91 -10.15
CA PHE A 132 -14.92 5.22 -9.51
C PHE A 132 -13.64 5.53 -10.23
N THR A 133 -12.62 6.00 -9.50
CA THR A 133 -11.27 6.18 -10.02
C THR A 133 -10.28 5.46 -9.10
N ALA A 134 -9.34 4.73 -9.67
CA ALA A 134 -8.32 4.03 -8.91
C ALA A 134 -6.96 4.07 -9.59
N THR A 135 -5.91 4.17 -8.79
CA THR A 135 -4.53 3.94 -9.21
C THR A 135 -4.05 2.65 -8.57
N LEU A 136 -3.64 1.69 -9.39
CA LEU A 136 -3.16 0.38 -8.99
C LEU A 136 -1.65 0.31 -9.23
N SER A 137 -0.87 -0.02 -8.21
CA SER A 137 0.53 -0.40 -8.37
C SER A 137 0.62 -1.92 -8.37
N LEU A 138 1.16 -2.49 -9.42
CA LEU A 138 1.12 -3.90 -9.71
C LEU A 138 2.53 -4.48 -9.85
N LYS A 139 2.64 -5.76 -9.49
CA LYS A 139 3.83 -6.57 -9.71
C LYS A 139 3.43 -7.75 -10.59
N LEU A 140 4.00 -7.77 -11.80
CA LEU A 140 3.66 -8.74 -12.82
C LEU A 140 4.77 -9.77 -13.00
N PRO A 141 4.45 -11.02 -13.36
CA PRO A 141 5.42 -11.93 -13.94
C PRO A 141 6.10 -11.30 -15.17
N ILE A 142 7.38 -11.60 -15.41
CA ILE A 142 8.13 -11.06 -16.56
C ILE A 142 7.47 -11.41 -17.90
N SER A 143 6.79 -12.55 -17.96
CA SER A 143 6.07 -13.00 -19.15
C SER A 143 4.73 -12.32 -19.39
N ALA A 144 4.21 -11.58 -18.42
CA ALA A 144 2.91 -10.93 -18.54
C ALA A 144 2.98 -9.64 -19.37
N ASN A 145 1.97 -9.41 -20.20
CA ASN A 145 1.81 -8.20 -20.99
C ASN A 145 0.82 -7.25 -20.31
N ILE A 146 1.29 -6.07 -19.93
CA ILE A 146 0.46 -5.08 -19.25
C ILE A 146 -0.70 -4.57 -20.10
N ASN A 147 -0.54 -4.50 -21.42
CA ASN A 147 -1.60 -4.04 -22.32
C ASN A 147 -2.74 -5.07 -22.41
N ASP A 148 -2.41 -6.37 -22.37
CA ASP A 148 -3.42 -7.43 -22.36
C ASP A 148 -4.20 -7.40 -21.05
N LEU A 149 -3.52 -7.21 -19.92
CA LEU A 149 -4.15 -7.02 -18.62
C LEU A 149 -5.08 -5.79 -18.58
N ALA A 150 -4.60 -4.65 -19.12
CA ALA A 150 -5.41 -3.44 -19.21
C ALA A 150 -6.68 -3.66 -20.02
N ALA A 151 -6.57 -4.30 -21.19
CA ALA A 151 -7.70 -4.64 -22.05
C ALA A 151 -8.69 -5.59 -21.38
N GLU A 152 -8.22 -6.56 -20.59
CA GLU A 152 -9.09 -7.49 -19.84
C GLU A 152 -9.87 -6.76 -18.74
N ILE A 153 -9.24 -5.81 -18.05
CA ILE A 153 -9.91 -4.97 -17.05
C ILE A 153 -10.94 -4.04 -17.73
N GLU A 154 -10.59 -3.41 -18.87
CA GLU A 154 -11.54 -2.59 -19.64
C GLU A 154 -12.78 -3.36 -20.09
N ALA A 155 -12.62 -4.64 -20.40
CA ALA A 155 -13.74 -5.50 -20.81
C ALA A 155 -14.76 -5.78 -19.72
N LEU A 156 -14.52 -5.37 -18.46
CA LEU A 156 -15.47 -5.50 -17.36
C LEU A 156 -16.73 -4.64 -17.52
N SER A 157 -16.64 -3.50 -18.20
CA SER A 157 -17.79 -2.65 -18.54
C SER A 157 -17.46 -1.72 -19.70
N GLU A 158 -18.51 -1.31 -20.45
CA GLU A 158 -18.36 -0.46 -21.65
C GLU A 158 -17.82 0.95 -21.34
N ASP A 159 -18.00 1.42 -20.13
CA ASP A 159 -17.58 2.74 -19.64
C ASP A 159 -16.21 2.73 -18.96
N MET A 160 -15.60 1.55 -18.77
CA MET A 160 -14.32 1.43 -18.09
C MET A 160 -13.15 1.82 -19.00
N VAL A 161 -12.30 2.70 -18.51
CA VAL A 161 -11.08 3.15 -19.17
C VAL A 161 -9.88 2.80 -18.30
N VAL A 162 -8.90 2.11 -18.89
CA VAL A 162 -7.67 1.72 -18.19
C VAL A 162 -6.46 2.33 -18.91
N THR A 163 -5.67 3.05 -18.16
CA THR A 163 -4.46 3.73 -18.66
C THR A 163 -3.22 3.19 -17.97
N VAL A 164 -2.24 2.77 -18.76
CA VAL A 164 -0.89 2.43 -18.23
C VAL A 164 -0.14 3.73 -17.95
N ILE A 165 0.40 3.87 -16.72
CA ILE A 165 1.07 5.09 -16.23
C ILE A 165 2.42 4.81 -15.59
#